data_709ccaae201a5832d07935522db3a654
#
_entry.id   709ccaae201a5832d07935522db3a654
#
_cell.length_a   1.000
_cell.length_b   1.000
_cell.length_c   1.000
_cell.angle_alpha   90.00
_cell.angle_beta   90.00
_cell.angle_gamma   90.00
#
_symmetry.space_group_name_H-M   'P 1'
#
loop_
_entity.id
_entity.type
_entity.pdbx_description
1 polymer ?
#
loop_
_entity_poly.entity_id
_entity_poly.type
_entity_poly.pdbx_seq_one_letter_code
_entity_poly.pdbx_strand_id
1 'polypeptide(L)'
;MSEDVVTVERVIPASPEAVFALISDPRRHHEFDGSGTVRQAKNVPPHLELGATFGMNMRLGVPYSMVSKVIEYEQDRRLAWQTVPPYPLADKLAGGRIWRYELEPVEGGTRVRESWDITHEAFLSKPVVKQAAGTTRDNMTKTLERIEEVLCSS
;
A
#
# COMPACT_ATOMS: atom_id res chain seq x y z
N MET A 1 -22.64 7.78 -5.97
CA MET A 1 -21.40 7.96 -6.74
C MET A 1 -20.29 7.16 -6.10
N SER A 2 -19.61 6.37 -6.89
CA SER A 2 -18.43 5.68 -6.40
C SER A 2 -17.25 6.64 -6.40
N GLU A 3 -16.51 6.65 -5.30
CA GLU A 3 -15.37 7.54 -5.15
C GLU A 3 -14.12 6.91 -5.75
N ASP A 4 -13.22 7.74 -6.27
CA ASP A 4 -11.93 7.30 -6.79
C ASP A 4 -10.88 7.18 -5.68
N VAL A 5 -11.24 7.48 -4.44
CA VAL A 5 -10.35 7.33 -3.28
C VAL A 5 -11.12 6.62 -2.17
N VAL A 6 -10.52 5.55 -1.67
CA VAL A 6 -11.03 4.82 -0.50
C VAL A 6 -10.02 5.04 0.63
N THR A 7 -10.50 5.47 1.79
CA THR A 7 -9.65 5.74 2.94
C THR A 7 -10.15 4.99 4.16
N VAL A 8 -9.22 4.36 4.88
CA VAL A 8 -9.49 3.77 6.18
C VAL A 8 -8.48 4.31 7.18
N GLU A 9 -8.82 4.31 8.46
CA GLU A 9 -7.88 4.75 9.49
C GLU A 9 -8.04 3.97 10.78
N ARG A 10 -6.95 3.95 11.57
CA ARG A 10 -6.91 3.24 12.84
C ARG A 10 -5.87 3.89 13.73
N VAL A 11 -6.15 4.01 15.01
CA VAL A 11 -5.15 4.41 16.00
C VAL A 11 -4.43 3.15 16.48
N ILE A 12 -3.12 3.12 16.27
CA ILE A 12 -2.28 1.97 16.62
C ILE A 12 -1.39 2.39 17.79
N PRO A 13 -1.31 1.59 18.87
CA PRO A 13 -0.49 1.94 20.03
C PRO A 13 0.99 1.67 19.78
N ALA A 14 1.56 2.36 18.79
CA ALA A 14 2.96 2.31 18.43
C ALA A 14 3.36 3.70 17.93
N SER A 15 4.66 4.01 18.01
CA SER A 15 5.15 5.31 17.58
C SER A 15 5.08 5.47 16.05
N PRO A 16 5.00 6.70 15.53
CA PRO A 16 5.08 6.91 14.09
C PRO A 16 6.34 6.31 13.48
N GLU A 17 7.46 6.38 14.20
CA GLU A 17 8.72 5.80 13.74
C GLU A 17 8.62 4.28 13.57
N ALA A 18 7.96 3.60 14.50
CA ALA A 18 7.80 2.14 14.42
C ALA A 18 6.88 1.75 13.27
N VAL A 19 5.76 2.48 13.09
CA VAL A 19 4.86 2.23 11.97
C VAL A 19 5.57 2.49 10.65
N PHE A 20 6.28 3.61 10.56
CA PHE A 20 6.96 3.99 9.33
C PHE A 20 8.06 2.99 8.96
N ALA A 21 8.81 2.52 9.94
CA ALA A 21 9.86 1.51 9.71
C ALA A 21 9.26 0.23 9.08
N LEU A 22 8.06 -0.15 9.50
CA LEU A 22 7.40 -1.34 8.96
C LEU A 22 6.91 -1.10 7.53
N ILE A 23 6.17 0.00 7.29
CA ILE A 23 5.58 0.24 5.98
C ILE A 23 6.62 0.62 4.93
N SER A 24 7.77 1.16 5.33
CA SER A 24 8.82 1.56 4.40
C SER A 24 9.81 0.44 4.09
N ASP A 25 9.61 -0.75 4.63
CA ASP A 25 10.44 -1.92 4.31
C ASP A 25 9.62 -2.88 3.43
N PRO A 26 9.84 -2.86 2.10
CA PRO A 26 9.04 -3.69 1.20
C PRO A 26 9.21 -5.19 1.43
N ARG A 27 10.29 -5.62 2.10
CA ARG A 27 10.50 -7.03 2.42
C ARG A 27 9.52 -7.52 3.48
N ARG A 28 8.87 -6.60 4.20
CA ARG A 28 7.91 -6.91 5.25
C ARG A 28 6.46 -6.70 4.86
N HIS A 29 6.18 -6.22 3.64
CA HIS A 29 4.81 -5.94 3.21
C HIS A 29 3.90 -7.17 3.30
N HIS A 30 4.43 -8.36 3.05
CA HIS A 30 3.65 -9.60 3.15
C HIS A 30 3.17 -9.88 4.58
N GLU A 31 3.82 -9.29 5.60
CA GLU A 31 3.47 -9.53 7.01
C GLU A 31 2.14 -8.85 7.38
N PHE A 32 1.79 -7.76 6.71
CA PHE A 32 0.59 -6.99 7.09
C PHE A 32 -0.41 -6.83 5.94
N ASP A 33 -0.13 -7.32 4.75
CA ASP A 33 -1.06 -7.20 3.63
C ASP A 33 -2.37 -7.94 3.91
N GLY A 34 -3.47 -7.19 4.02
CA GLY A 34 -4.79 -7.74 4.31
C GLY A 34 -5.46 -8.40 3.12
N SER A 35 -4.96 -8.17 1.91
CA SER A 35 -5.52 -8.79 0.70
C SER A 35 -5.10 -10.25 0.54
N GLY A 36 -3.98 -10.64 1.15
CA GLY A 36 -3.40 -11.96 0.98
C GLY A 36 -2.76 -12.17 -0.38
N THR A 37 -2.67 -11.12 -1.22
CA THR A 37 -2.11 -11.25 -2.57
C THR A 37 -0.60 -11.00 -2.62
N VAL A 38 -0.06 -10.23 -1.67
CA VAL A 38 1.37 -9.93 -1.62
C VAL A 38 2.13 -11.13 -1.05
N ARG A 39 3.13 -11.62 -1.77
CA ARG A 39 3.89 -12.80 -1.38
C ARG A 39 5.34 -12.48 -1.05
N GLN A 40 6.09 -11.96 -2.00
CA GLN A 40 7.51 -11.77 -1.82
C GLN A 40 8.00 -10.54 -2.58
N ALA A 41 8.87 -9.77 -1.92
CA ALA A 41 9.53 -8.63 -2.56
C ALA A 41 10.61 -9.10 -3.52
N LYS A 42 10.78 -8.36 -4.62
CA LYS A 42 11.79 -8.64 -5.65
C LYS A 42 12.61 -7.39 -5.88
N ASN A 43 13.94 -7.56 -5.93
CA ASN A 43 14.85 -6.48 -6.31
C ASN A 43 14.57 -5.19 -5.54
N VAL A 44 14.46 -5.30 -4.21
CA VAL A 44 14.02 -4.18 -3.39
C VAL A 44 15.15 -3.59 -2.60
N PRO A 45 15.14 -2.26 -2.39
CA PRO A 45 16.05 -1.63 -1.44
C PRO A 45 15.65 -2.02 -0.01
N PRO A 46 16.58 -1.96 0.95
CA PRO A 46 16.25 -2.27 2.35
C PRO A 46 15.30 -1.25 2.99
N HIS A 47 15.17 -0.07 2.39
CA HIS A 47 14.33 1.00 2.89
C HIS A 47 13.85 1.84 1.71
N LEU A 48 12.55 2.17 1.69
CA LEU A 48 11.98 2.99 0.63
C LEU A 48 12.27 4.46 0.88
N GLU A 49 12.51 5.19 -0.20
CA GLU A 49 12.67 6.64 -0.19
C GLU A 49 12.09 7.18 -1.50
N LEU A 50 11.99 8.50 -1.63
CA LEU A 50 11.39 9.11 -2.81
C LEU A 50 12.10 8.63 -4.08
N GLY A 51 11.32 8.17 -5.06
CA GLY A 51 11.85 7.69 -6.32
C GLY A 51 12.26 6.23 -6.31
N ALA A 52 12.30 5.58 -5.15
CA ALA A 52 12.63 4.16 -5.06
C ALA A 52 11.59 3.32 -5.79
N THR A 53 12.05 2.25 -6.45
CA THR A 53 11.16 1.30 -7.09
C THR A 53 11.32 -0.06 -6.43
N PHE A 54 10.24 -0.82 -6.36
CA PHE A 54 10.29 -2.18 -5.85
C PHE A 54 9.29 -3.05 -6.59
N GLY A 55 9.69 -4.30 -6.81
CA GLY A 55 8.82 -5.29 -7.41
C GLY A 55 8.22 -6.19 -6.32
N MET A 56 7.02 -6.68 -6.57
CA MET A 56 6.33 -7.59 -5.66
C MET A 56 5.81 -8.78 -6.43
N ASN A 57 6.08 -9.98 -5.92
CA ASN A 57 5.39 -11.17 -6.38
C ASN A 57 4.02 -11.20 -5.70
N MET A 58 2.97 -11.35 -6.50
CA MET A 58 1.59 -11.33 -6.03
C MET A 58 0.93 -12.65 -6.42
N ARG A 59 -0.18 -12.97 -5.76
CA ARG A 59 -0.97 -14.14 -6.12
C ARG A 59 -2.46 -13.85 -5.90
N LEU A 60 -3.22 -13.99 -6.98
CA LEU A 60 -4.67 -13.89 -6.94
C LEU A 60 -5.21 -14.97 -7.86
N GLY A 61 -5.30 -16.23 -7.32
CA GLY A 61 -5.59 -17.39 -8.14
C GLY A 61 -4.39 -17.84 -8.95
N VAL A 62 -3.76 -16.92 -9.70
CA VAL A 62 -2.53 -17.16 -10.47
C VAL A 62 -1.45 -16.22 -10.00
N PRO A 63 -0.17 -16.63 -10.09
CA PRO A 63 0.92 -15.72 -9.74
C PRO A 63 1.08 -14.61 -10.77
N TYR A 64 1.39 -13.40 -10.30
CA TYR A 64 1.69 -12.26 -11.17
C TYR A 64 2.66 -11.34 -10.43
N SER A 65 3.18 -10.33 -11.14
CA SER A 65 4.11 -9.37 -10.56
C SER A 65 3.67 -7.94 -10.85
N MET A 66 3.97 -7.03 -9.93
CA MET A 66 3.73 -5.60 -10.09
C MET A 66 4.98 -4.84 -9.68
N VAL A 67 5.13 -3.63 -10.22
CA VAL A 67 6.21 -2.72 -9.84
C VAL A 67 5.62 -1.47 -9.24
N SER A 68 6.19 -1.02 -8.13
CA SER A 68 5.75 0.18 -7.46
C SER A 68 6.88 1.20 -7.38
N LYS A 69 6.52 2.47 -7.52
CA LYS A 69 7.47 3.58 -7.39
C LYS A 69 6.97 4.52 -6.30
N VAL A 70 7.86 4.87 -5.37
CA VAL A 70 7.54 5.81 -4.30
C VAL A 70 7.42 7.21 -4.90
N ILE A 71 6.24 7.81 -4.78
CA ILE A 71 5.93 9.14 -5.34
C ILE A 71 5.76 10.21 -4.27
N GLU A 72 5.54 9.82 -3.02
CA GLU A 72 5.47 10.74 -1.88
C GLU A 72 6.26 10.14 -0.73
N TYR A 73 7.07 10.95 -0.08
CA TYR A 73 7.88 10.51 1.03
C TYR A 73 8.11 11.67 2.00
N GLU A 74 7.69 11.49 3.23
CA GLU A 74 8.00 12.38 4.34
C GLU A 74 8.27 11.50 5.55
N GLN A 75 9.49 11.54 6.07
CA GLN A 75 9.95 10.65 7.13
C GLN A 75 8.97 10.63 8.31
N ASP A 76 8.51 9.43 8.68
CA ASP A 76 7.60 9.17 9.80
C ASP A 76 6.24 9.84 9.67
N ARG A 77 5.88 10.36 8.49
CA ARG A 77 4.63 11.08 8.28
C ARG A 77 3.83 10.60 7.08
N ARG A 78 4.48 10.37 5.95
CA ARG A 78 3.78 10.04 4.71
C ARG A 78 4.62 9.17 3.80
N LEU A 79 3.97 8.17 3.23
CA LEU A 79 4.60 7.31 2.23
C LEU A 79 3.53 6.90 1.23
N ALA A 80 3.79 7.12 -0.05
CA ALA A 80 2.88 6.69 -1.11
C ALA A 80 3.67 6.12 -2.26
N TRP A 81 3.12 5.06 -2.87
CA TRP A 81 3.69 4.49 -4.07
C TRP A 81 2.61 4.24 -5.10
N GLN A 82 3.02 4.32 -6.37
CA GLN A 82 2.15 4.06 -7.50
C GLN A 82 2.52 2.72 -8.13
N THR A 83 1.53 1.89 -8.35
CA THR A 83 1.72 0.50 -8.78
C THR A 83 1.31 0.33 -10.24
N VAL A 84 2.20 -0.27 -11.02
CA VAL A 84 1.98 -0.53 -12.45
C VAL A 84 2.46 -1.94 -12.79
N PRO A 85 1.99 -2.53 -13.92
CA PRO A 85 2.56 -3.79 -14.40
C PRO A 85 4.03 -3.61 -14.78
N PRO A 86 4.85 -4.68 -14.71
CA PRO A 86 6.29 -4.60 -14.95
C PRO A 86 6.70 -4.55 -16.44
N TYR A 87 5.75 -4.40 -17.34
CA TYR A 87 6.02 -4.45 -18.79
C TYR A 87 5.97 -3.06 -19.40
N PRO A 88 6.90 -2.71 -20.30
CA PRO A 88 6.89 -1.41 -20.97
C PRO A 88 5.54 -1.14 -21.64
N LEU A 89 5.03 0.08 -21.51
CA LEU A 89 3.77 0.55 -22.09
C LEU A 89 2.51 -0.10 -21.50
N ALA A 90 2.62 -1.15 -20.70
CA ALA A 90 1.46 -1.77 -20.06
C ALA A 90 0.81 -0.82 -19.05
N ASP A 91 1.55 0.13 -18.50
CA ASP A 91 1.05 1.15 -17.58
C ASP A 91 0.02 2.07 -18.24
N LYS A 92 -0.01 2.13 -19.59
CA LYS A 92 -1.03 2.90 -20.30
C LYS A 92 -2.35 2.14 -20.42
N LEU A 93 -2.30 0.82 -20.25
CA LEU A 93 -3.47 -0.05 -20.37
C LEU A 93 -4.03 -0.46 -19.01
N ALA A 94 -3.15 -0.60 -18.01
CA ALA A 94 -3.52 -1.07 -16.69
C ALA A 94 -2.57 -0.47 -15.65
N GLY A 95 -3.06 -0.34 -14.42
CA GLY A 95 -2.23 0.16 -13.33
C GLY A 95 -2.36 1.66 -13.13
N GLY A 96 -1.52 2.20 -12.26
CA GLY A 96 -1.53 3.63 -11.91
C GLY A 96 -2.15 3.93 -10.57
N ARG A 97 -2.68 2.92 -9.89
CA ARG A 97 -3.27 3.11 -8.56
C ARG A 97 -2.20 3.49 -7.55
N ILE A 98 -2.60 4.34 -6.61
CA ILE A 98 -1.69 4.86 -5.59
C ILE A 98 -2.12 4.34 -4.23
N TRP A 99 -1.16 3.81 -3.48
CA TRP A 99 -1.33 3.42 -2.09
C TRP A 99 -0.63 4.46 -1.24
N ARG A 100 -1.37 5.10 -0.33
CA ARG A 100 -0.84 6.19 0.49
C ARG A 100 -1.06 5.90 1.96
N TYR A 101 0.00 6.07 2.74
CA TYR A 101 -0.06 6.03 4.20
C TYR A 101 0.25 7.41 4.75
N GLU A 102 -0.58 7.87 5.69
CA GLU A 102 -0.36 9.12 6.41
C GLU A 102 -0.39 8.82 7.89
N LEU A 103 0.61 9.32 8.61
CA LEU A 103 0.80 9.06 10.03
C LEU A 103 0.70 10.35 10.82
N GLU A 104 -0.09 10.32 11.89
CA GLU A 104 -0.26 11.46 12.79
C GLU A 104 -0.06 10.98 14.22
N PRO A 105 0.93 11.55 14.97
CA PRO A 105 1.07 11.21 16.36
C PRO A 105 -0.15 11.69 17.15
N VAL A 106 -0.72 10.80 17.95
CA VAL A 106 -1.88 11.11 18.78
C VAL A 106 -1.64 10.55 20.17
N GLU A 107 -2.50 10.92 21.11
CA GLU A 107 -2.43 10.33 22.44
C GLU A 107 -2.67 8.82 22.31
N GLY A 108 -1.78 8.04 22.89
CA GLY A 108 -1.87 6.58 22.87
C GLY A 108 -1.22 5.91 21.67
N GLY A 109 -0.63 6.67 20.73
CA GLY A 109 0.07 6.06 19.61
C GLY A 109 0.07 6.90 18.34
N THR A 110 -0.29 6.27 17.24
CA THR A 110 -0.30 6.90 15.92
C THR A 110 -1.64 6.64 15.24
N ARG A 111 -2.24 7.70 14.70
CA ARG A 111 -3.36 7.53 13.78
C ARG A 111 -2.76 7.23 12.42
N VAL A 112 -3.06 6.05 11.90
CA VAL A 112 -2.60 5.61 10.59
C VAL A 112 -3.77 5.69 9.63
N ARG A 113 -3.61 6.46 8.57
CA ARG A 113 -4.60 6.57 7.50
C ARG A 113 -4.03 5.95 6.24
N GLU A 114 -4.74 4.98 5.70
CA GLU A 114 -4.37 4.37 4.43
C GLU A 114 -5.40 4.75 3.38
N SER A 115 -4.93 5.21 2.22
CA SER A 115 -5.78 5.58 1.09
C SER A 115 -5.40 4.78 -0.14
N TRP A 116 -6.43 4.36 -0.88
CA TRP A 116 -6.31 3.72 -2.19
C TRP A 116 -6.88 4.71 -3.19
N ASP A 117 -6.03 5.25 -4.03
CA ASP A 117 -6.36 6.33 -4.94
C ASP A 117 -6.23 5.84 -6.38
N ILE A 118 -7.35 5.75 -7.09
CA ILE A 118 -7.39 5.31 -8.48
C ILE A 118 -7.68 6.46 -9.44
N THR A 119 -7.50 7.71 -8.97
CA THR A 119 -7.70 8.89 -9.81
C THR A 119 -6.83 8.81 -11.08
N HIS A 120 -5.61 8.31 -10.94
CA HIS A 120 -4.66 8.18 -12.05
C HIS A 120 -4.55 6.77 -12.60
N GLU A 121 -5.50 5.91 -12.28
CA GLU A 121 -5.55 4.56 -12.84
C GLU A 121 -5.78 4.64 -14.36
N ALA A 122 -5.13 3.77 -15.13
CA ALA A 122 -5.25 3.76 -16.58
C ALA A 122 -6.70 3.60 -17.02
N PHE A 123 -7.04 4.27 -18.10
CA PHE A 123 -8.43 4.35 -18.61
C PHE A 123 -9.09 2.98 -18.80
N LEU A 124 -8.34 2.00 -19.33
CA LEU A 124 -8.91 0.68 -19.61
C LEU A 124 -9.10 -0.17 -18.36
N SER A 125 -8.25 -0.02 -17.35
CA SER A 125 -8.37 -0.81 -16.13
C SER A 125 -9.25 -0.16 -15.07
N LYS A 126 -9.44 1.15 -15.13
CA LYS A 126 -10.15 1.89 -14.07
C LYS A 126 -11.56 1.36 -13.77
N PRO A 127 -12.42 1.08 -14.76
CA PRO A 127 -13.76 0.57 -14.44
C PRO A 127 -13.74 -0.77 -13.69
N VAL A 128 -12.81 -1.65 -14.05
CA VAL A 128 -12.67 -2.95 -13.41
C VAL A 128 -12.17 -2.80 -11.98
N VAL A 129 -11.15 -1.97 -11.80
CA VAL A 129 -10.54 -1.73 -10.49
C VAL A 129 -11.54 -1.04 -9.57
N LYS A 130 -12.32 -0.11 -10.09
CA LYS A 130 -13.34 0.61 -9.32
C LYS A 130 -14.40 -0.31 -8.73
N GLN A 131 -14.74 -1.40 -9.42
CA GLN A 131 -15.68 -2.38 -8.91
C GLN A 131 -15.15 -3.12 -7.67
N ALA A 132 -13.85 -3.12 -7.46
CA ALA A 132 -13.22 -3.77 -6.32
C ALA A 132 -13.15 -2.87 -5.08
N ALA A 133 -13.72 -1.66 -5.12
CA ALA A 133 -13.57 -0.69 -4.03
C ALA A 133 -14.02 -1.23 -2.67
N GLY A 134 -15.15 -1.96 -2.61
CA GLY A 134 -15.64 -2.53 -1.35
C GLY A 134 -14.70 -3.58 -0.78
N THR A 135 -14.23 -4.49 -1.63
CA THR A 135 -13.26 -5.52 -1.23
C THR A 135 -11.95 -4.88 -0.80
N THR A 136 -11.53 -3.85 -1.53
CA THR A 136 -10.30 -3.12 -1.21
C THR A 136 -10.41 -2.46 0.16
N ARG A 137 -11.55 -1.82 0.47
CA ARG A 137 -11.78 -1.23 1.78
C ARG A 137 -11.63 -2.26 2.89
N ASP A 138 -12.22 -3.43 2.72
CA ASP A 138 -12.15 -4.51 3.70
C ASP A 138 -10.70 -4.99 3.86
N ASN A 139 -9.97 -5.12 2.76
CA ASN A 139 -8.57 -5.55 2.79
C ASN A 139 -7.69 -4.51 3.48
N MET A 140 -7.94 -3.23 3.24
CA MET A 140 -7.20 -2.14 3.88
C MET A 140 -7.44 -2.13 5.38
N THR A 141 -8.68 -2.37 5.81
CA THR A 141 -9.01 -2.46 7.24
C THR A 141 -8.22 -3.58 7.88
N LYS A 142 -8.16 -4.75 7.23
CA LYS A 142 -7.36 -5.87 7.72
C LYS A 142 -5.87 -5.55 7.75
N THR A 143 -5.40 -4.79 6.77
CA THR A 143 -4.00 -4.36 6.73
C THR A 143 -3.65 -3.55 7.98
N LEU A 144 -4.48 -2.57 8.33
CA LEU A 144 -4.23 -1.76 9.52
C LEU A 144 -4.29 -2.59 10.81
N GLU A 145 -5.22 -3.54 10.89
CA GLU A 145 -5.30 -4.45 12.03
C GLU A 145 -4.02 -5.30 12.14
N ARG A 146 -3.50 -5.78 11.01
CA ARG A 146 -2.27 -6.59 11.00
C ARG A 146 -1.04 -5.76 11.35
N ILE A 147 -0.97 -4.51 10.90
CA ILE A 147 0.11 -3.61 11.30
C ILE A 147 0.14 -3.52 12.82
N GLU A 148 -1.01 -3.33 13.45
CA GLU A 148 -1.10 -3.30 14.90
C GLU A 148 -0.62 -4.62 15.51
N GLU A 149 -1.06 -5.75 14.99
CA GLU A 149 -0.65 -7.06 15.49
C GLU A 149 0.86 -7.25 15.39
N VAL A 150 1.46 -6.90 14.26
CA VAL A 150 2.90 -7.05 14.04
C VAL A 150 3.70 -6.19 15.01
N LEU A 151 3.25 -4.95 15.25
CA LEU A 151 3.98 -4.01 16.10
C LEU A 151 3.71 -4.19 17.59
N CYS A 152 2.58 -4.75 17.97
CA CYS A 152 2.15 -4.85 19.35
C CYS A 152 2.21 -6.26 19.93
N SER A 153 2.42 -7.28 19.10
CA SER A 153 2.64 -8.63 19.58
C SER A 153 4.12 -8.78 19.96
N SER A 154 4.37 -9.13 21.17
CA SER A 154 5.73 -9.32 21.67
C SER A 154 6.06 -10.79 21.80
#